data_f9e7746f8a55f51989b2ed3e53c175f0
#
_entry.id   f9e7746f8a55f51989b2ed3e53c175f0
#
_cell.length_a   1.000
_cell.length_b   1.000
_cell.length_c   1.000
_cell.angle_alpha   90.00
_cell.angle_beta   90.00
_cell.angle_gamma   90.00
#
_symmetry.space_group_name_H-M   'P 1'
#
loop_
_entity.id
_entity.type
_entity.pdbx_description
1 polymer ?
#
loop_
_entity_poly.entity_id
_entity_poly.type
_entity_poly.pdbx_seq_one_letter_code
_entity_poly.pdbx_strand_id
1 'polypeptide(L)'
;MKKHKLITSLLWASLALFLLFLSPLKFPTPYYFMIIILLLAGLGISLLIFTLKSELRKKHKIFLLLASSALIGIPVFAILHNAVYALAIHFFGEGVWGNDDEPFFFILAAIVCPIAYLVGFIGSITCFLRRKGDSAKG
;
A
#
# COMPACT_ATOMS: atom_id res chain seq x y z
N MET A 1 -25.47 -1.69 1.74
CA MET A 1 -24.96 -2.59 2.79
C MET A 1 -23.85 -3.53 2.30
N LYS A 2 -23.99 -4.22 1.17
CA LYS A 2 -22.97 -5.15 0.62
C LYS A 2 -21.63 -4.47 0.30
N LYS A 3 -21.62 -3.26 -0.31
CA LYS A 3 -20.38 -2.53 -0.68
C LYS A 3 -19.52 -2.15 0.53
N HIS A 4 -20.11 -1.75 1.65
CA HIS A 4 -19.34 -1.40 2.86
C HIS A 4 -18.66 -2.63 3.48
N LYS A 5 -19.34 -3.76 3.53
CA LYS A 5 -18.74 -5.02 4.02
C LYS A 5 -17.56 -5.43 3.16
N LEU A 6 -17.70 -5.32 1.83
CA LEU A 6 -16.63 -5.64 0.89
C LEU A 6 -15.40 -4.74 1.08
N ILE A 7 -15.58 -3.41 1.18
CA ILE A 7 -14.48 -2.48 1.44
C ILE A 7 -13.76 -2.81 2.75
N THR A 8 -14.53 -3.10 3.81
CA THR A 8 -13.95 -3.49 5.11
C THR A 8 -13.19 -4.80 5.01
N SER A 9 -13.72 -5.81 4.31
CA SER A 9 -13.01 -7.08 4.09
C SER A 9 -11.71 -6.90 3.31
N LEU A 10 -11.73 -6.10 2.23
CA LEU A 10 -10.53 -5.78 1.45
C LEU A 10 -9.48 -5.04 2.29
N LEU A 11 -9.92 -4.14 3.16
CA LEU A 11 -9.04 -3.39 4.05
C LEU A 11 -8.35 -4.32 5.07
N TRP A 12 -9.08 -5.28 5.66
CA TRP A 12 -8.50 -6.27 6.56
C TRP A 12 -7.60 -7.28 5.84
N ALA A 13 -7.99 -7.72 4.65
CA ALA A 13 -7.15 -8.60 3.83
C ALA A 13 -5.84 -7.90 3.44
N SER A 14 -5.90 -6.60 3.10
CA SER A 14 -4.70 -5.83 2.80
C SER A 14 -3.79 -5.66 4.02
N LEU A 15 -4.35 -5.51 5.23
CA LEU A 15 -3.55 -5.47 6.45
C LEU A 15 -2.82 -6.79 6.70
N ALA A 16 -3.53 -7.93 6.59
CA ALA A 16 -2.92 -9.23 6.78
C ALA A 16 -1.75 -9.47 5.81
N LEU A 17 -1.94 -9.12 4.54
CA LEU A 17 -0.91 -9.26 3.52
C LEU A 17 0.25 -8.25 3.72
N PHE A 18 -0.07 -7.03 4.17
CA PHE A 18 0.92 -6.02 4.49
C PHE A 18 1.80 -6.42 5.69
N LEU A 19 1.20 -7.01 6.73
CA LEU A 19 1.96 -7.55 7.86
C LEU A 19 2.83 -8.74 7.44
N LEU A 20 2.35 -9.57 6.52
CA LEU A 20 3.15 -10.64 5.94
C LEU A 20 4.33 -10.07 5.14
N PHE A 21 4.13 -9.00 4.38
CA PHE A 21 5.18 -8.29 3.64
C PHE A 21 6.26 -7.70 4.57
N LEU A 22 5.86 -7.14 5.72
CA LEU A 22 6.78 -6.59 6.73
C LEU A 22 7.43 -7.66 7.61
N SER A 23 6.93 -8.90 7.58
CA SER A 23 7.42 -9.94 8.47
C SER A 23 8.87 -10.33 8.11
N PRO A 24 9.73 -10.62 9.12
CA PRO A 24 11.11 -11.06 8.89
C PRO A 24 11.19 -12.52 8.42
N LEU A 25 10.10 -13.10 7.96
CA LEU A 25 10.06 -14.47 7.45
C LEU A 25 10.99 -14.59 6.24
N LYS A 26 11.96 -15.48 6.33
CA LYS A 26 12.83 -15.84 5.21
C LYS A 26 12.00 -16.68 4.23
N PHE A 27 11.53 -16.04 3.18
CA PHE A 27 10.87 -16.77 2.09
C PHE A 27 11.91 -17.63 1.37
N PRO A 28 11.61 -18.89 1.08
CA PRO A 28 12.57 -19.83 0.51
C PRO A 28 13.03 -19.46 -0.91
N THR A 29 12.28 -18.59 -1.60
CA THR A 29 12.64 -18.10 -2.92
C THR A 29 12.21 -16.64 -3.13
N PRO A 30 12.90 -15.87 -3.99
CA PRO A 30 12.53 -14.49 -4.32
C PRO A 30 11.13 -14.38 -4.97
N TYR A 31 10.63 -15.46 -5.56
CA TYR A 31 9.31 -15.50 -6.20
C TYR A 31 8.15 -15.22 -5.22
N TYR A 32 8.24 -15.69 -3.96
CA TYR A 32 7.21 -15.41 -2.95
C TYR A 32 7.10 -13.91 -2.65
N PHE A 33 8.23 -13.22 -2.59
CA PHE A 33 8.25 -11.77 -2.38
C PHE A 33 7.57 -11.04 -3.54
N MET A 34 7.85 -11.42 -4.78
CA MET A 34 7.19 -10.88 -5.97
C MET A 34 5.68 -11.13 -5.95
N ILE A 35 5.24 -12.33 -5.57
CA ILE A 35 3.81 -12.66 -5.45
C ILE A 35 3.13 -11.77 -4.43
N ILE A 36 3.73 -11.58 -3.24
CA ILE A 36 3.16 -10.72 -2.19
C ILE A 36 3.01 -9.28 -2.69
N ILE A 37 4.02 -8.73 -3.36
CA ILE A 37 3.97 -7.38 -3.93
C ILE A 37 2.86 -7.25 -4.98
N LEU A 38 2.69 -8.22 -5.86
CA LEU A 38 1.62 -8.23 -6.86
C LEU A 38 0.23 -8.34 -6.22
N LEU A 39 0.09 -9.15 -5.18
CA LEU A 39 -1.15 -9.26 -4.43
C LEU A 39 -1.49 -7.96 -3.68
N LEU A 40 -0.50 -7.28 -3.10
CA LEU A 40 -0.67 -5.95 -2.48
C LEU A 40 -1.14 -4.93 -3.52
N ALA A 41 -0.54 -4.91 -4.72
CA ALA A 41 -0.98 -4.05 -5.80
C ALA A 41 -2.44 -4.34 -6.21
N GLY A 42 -2.79 -5.61 -6.39
CA GLY A 42 -4.14 -6.04 -6.75
C GLY A 42 -5.19 -5.65 -5.70
N LEU A 43 -4.88 -5.83 -4.41
CA LEU A 43 -5.74 -5.37 -3.31
C LEU A 43 -5.84 -3.84 -3.26
N GLY A 44 -4.73 -3.12 -3.48
CA GLY A 44 -4.72 -1.66 -3.55
C GLY A 44 -5.60 -1.12 -4.67
N ILE A 45 -5.49 -1.69 -5.87
CA ILE A 45 -6.32 -1.32 -7.03
C ILE A 45 -7.79 -1.64 -6.76
N SER A 46 -8.10 -2.83 -6.23
CA SER A 46 -9.46 -3.21 -5.88
C SER A 46 -10.06 -2.25 -4.85
N LEU A 47 -9.32 -1.96 -3.78
CA LEU A 47 -9.75 -1.02 -2.73
C LEU A 47 -9.98 0.39 -3.31
N LEU A 48 -9.11 0.85 -4.21
CA LEU A 48 -9.23 2.14 -4.90
C LEU A 48 -10.53 2.22 -5.72
N ILE A 49 -10.78 1.23 -6.58
CA ILE A 49 -11.96 1.17 -7.45
C ILE A 49 -13.25 1.17 -6.60
N PHE A 50 -13.33 0.32 -5.57
CA PHE A 50 -14.51 0.28 -4.71
C PHE A 50 -14.69 1.55 -3.90
N THR A 51 -13.62 2.19 -3.46
CA THR A 51 -13.66 3.48 -2.75
C THR A 51 -14.18 4.59 -3.65
N LEU A 52 -13.70 4.68 -4.90
CA LEU A 52 -14.15 5.68 -5.87
C LEU A 52 -15.64 5.53 -6.19
N LYS A 53 -16.11 4.29 -6.34
CA LYS A 53 -17.52 3.95 -6.65
C LYS A 53 -18.44 3.96 -5.42
N SER A 54 -17.94 4.30 -4.23
CA SER A 54 -18.71 4.31 -2.99
C SER A 54 -19.19 5.71 -2.62
N GLU A 55 -20.36 5.80 -2.00
CA GLU A 55 -20.93 7.01 -1.41
C GLU A 55 -20.54 7.14 0.07
N LEU A 56 -19.25 7.07 0.35
CA LEU A 56 -18.71 7.22 1.69
C LEU A 56 -18.61 8.70 2.08
N ARG A 57 -18.68 8.99 3.39
CA ARG A 57 -18.39 10.33 3.91
C ARG A 57 -16.98 10.76 3.46
N LYS A 58 -16.81 12.03 3.10
CA LYS A 58 -15.56 12.58 2.53
C LYS A 58 -14.30 12.19 3.32
N LYS A 59 -14.34 12.31 4.65
CA LYS A 59 -13.19 11.94 5.51
C LYS A 59 -12.82 10.47 5.40
N HIS A 60 -13.80 9.56 5.44
CA HIS A 60 -13.55 8.12 5.31
C HIS A 60 -12.98 7.79 3.91
N LYS A 61 -13.52 8.43 2.86
CA LYS A 61 -13.05 8.25 1.49
C LYS A 61 -11.58 8.68 1.34
N ILE A 62 -11.17 9.80 1.95
CA ILE A 62 -9.78 10.28 1.93
C ILE A 62 -8.82 9.25 2.55
N PHE A 63 -9.15 8.70 3.72
CA PHE A 63 -8.30 7.70 4.37
C PHE A 63 -8.20 6.39 3.56
N LEU A 64 -9.30 5.95 2.95
CA LEU A 64 -9.28 4.78 2.06
C LEU A 64 -8.48 5.04 0.77
N LEU A 65 -8.56 6.23 0.19
CA LEU A 65 -7.75 6.62 -0.95
C LEU A 65 -6.27 6.65 -0.58
N LEU A 66 -5.93 7.19 0.60
CA LEU A 66 -4.55 7.18 1.09
C LEU A 66 -4.02 5.75 1.26
N ALA A 67 -4.80 4.87 1.89
CA ALA A 67 -4.41 3.47 2.08
C ALA A 67 -4.23 2.74 0.75
N SER A 68 -5.19 2.87 -0.18
CA SER A 68 -5.12 2.20 -1.48
C SER A 68 -3.97 2.71 -2.35
N SER A 69 -3.75 4.03 -2.39
CA SER A 69 -2.64 4.63 -3.13
C SER A 69 -1.28 4.21 -2.57
N ALA A 70 -1.15 4.10 -1.25
CA ALA A 70 0.07 3.63 -0.61
C ALA A 70 0.38 2.16 -0.95
N LEU A 71 -0.64 1.27 -0.96
CA LEU A 71 -0.48 -0.13 -1.37
C LEU A 71 -0.02 -0.27 -2.82
N ILE A 72 -0.54 0.56 -3.72
CA ILE A 72 -0.12 0.61 -5.12
C ILE A 72 1.28 1.22 -5.24
N GLY A 73 1.59 2.23 -4.41
CA GLY A 73 2.87 2.92 -4.41
C GLY A 73 4.05 2.00 -4.08
N ILE A 74 3.89 1.04 -3.18
CA ILE A 74 4.95 0.09 -2.81
C ILE A 74 5.54 -0.60 -4.06
N PRO A 75 4.78 -1.35 -4.87
CA PRO A 75 5.32 -2.00 -6.07
C PRO A 75 5.76 -1.01 -7.14
N VAL A 76 5.05 0.11 -7.33
CA VAL A 76 5.42 1.12 -8.33
C VAL A 76 6.78 1.73 -8.02
N PHE A 77 7.01 2.16 -6.78
CA PHE A 77 8.30 2.74 -6.39
C PHE A 77 9.41 1.70 -6.31
N ALA A 78 9.12 0.44 -5.98
CA ALA A 78 10.09 -0.64 -6.05
C ALA A 78 10.54 -0.92 -7.49
N ILE A 79 9.62 -0.87 -8.46
CA ILE A 79 9.96 -0.99 -9.88
C ILE A 79 10.78 0.22 -10.35
N LEU A 80 10.37 1.44 -9.98
CA LEU A 80 11.09 2.66 -10.34
C LEU A 80 12.50 2.68 -9.74
N HIS A 81 12.66 2.26 -8.49
CA HIS A 81 13.95 2.10 -7.84
C HIS A 81 14.90 1.23 -8.69
N ASN A 82 14.47 0.03 -9.04
CA ASN A 82 15.29 -0.88 -9.86
C ASN A 82 15.53 -0.34 -11.28
N ALA A 83 14.53 0.28 -11.90
CA ALA A 83 14.65 0.83 -13.26
C ALA A 83 15.62 2.02 -13.29
N VAL A 84 15.50 2.95 -12.36
CA VAL A 84 16.39 4.13 -12.27
C VAL A 84 17.82 3.71 -11.93
N TYR A 85 17.99 2.76 -11.02
CA TYR A 85 19.29 2.19 -10.70
C TYR A 85 19.97 1.59 -11.93
N ALA A 86 19.27 0.70 -12.64
CA ALA A 86 19.79 0.05 -13.83
C ALA A 86 20.11 1.03 -14.97
N LEU A 87 19.22 2.00 -15.22
CA LEU A 87 19.44 3.04 -16.24
C LEU A 87 20.64 3.93 -15.91
N ALA A 88 20.78 4.32 -14.65
CA ALA A 88 21.91 5.15 -14.23
C ALA A 88 23.25 4.43 -14.41
N ILE A 89 23.34 3.14 -14.05
CA ILE A 89 24.55 2.33 -14.30
C ILE A 89 24.80 2.19 -15.82
N HIS A 90 23.76 1.98 -16.60
CA HIS A 90 23.92 1.82 -18.07
C HIS A 90 24.46 3.09 -18.74
N PHE A 91 23.99 4.28 -18.35
CA PHE A 91 24.38 5.55 -19.00
C PHE A 91 25.63 6.20 -18.37
N PHE A 92 25.85 6.06 -17.08
CA PHE A 92 26.89 6.77 -16.34
C PHE A 92 27.98 5.85 -15.76
N GLY A 93 27.81 4.52 -15.83
CA GLY A 93 28.72 3.51 -15.32
C GLY A 93 28.48 3.16 -13.84
N GLU A 94 29.15 2.08 -13.40
CA GLU A 94 28.95 1.48 -12.06
C GLU A 94 29.30 2.43 -10.90
N GLY A 95 30.11 3.44 -11.14
CA GLY A 95 30.50 4.41 -10.09
C GLY A 95 29.49 5.51 -9.80
N VAL A 96 28.38 5.60 -10.52
CA VAL A 96 27.41 6.72 -10.37
C VAL A 96 26.79 6.80 -8.99
N TRP A 97 26.54 5.64 -8.36
CA TRP A 97 25.98 5.53 -7.02
C TRP A 97 27.07 5.30 -5.93
N GLY A 98 28.36 5.22 -6.32
CA GLY A 98 29.44 4.84 -5.40
C GLY A 98 29.27 3.39 -4.93
N ASN A 99 29.25 3.19 -3.61
CA ASN A 99 28.93 1.90 -2.98
C ASN A 99 27.46 1.79 -2.53
N ASP A 100 26.66 2.81 -2.83
CA ASP A 100 25.26 2.91 -2.39
C ASP A 100 24.31 2.57 -3.54
N ASP A 101 23.03 2.40 -3.18
CA ASP A 101 21.94 2.14 -4.10
C ASP A 101 21.15 3.45 -4.38
N GLU A 102 20.20 3.42 -5.30
CA GLU A 102 19.32 4.55 -5.54
C GLU A 102 18.42 4.79 -4.32
N PRO A 103 18.55 5.93 -3.59
CA PRO A 103 17.90 6.09 -2.29
C PRO A 103 16.47 6.63 -2.39
N PHE A 104 16.12 7.41 -3.42
CA PHE A 104 14.89 8.18 -3.45
C PHE A 104 13.65 7.29 -3.56
N PHE A 105 13.58 6.44 -4.57
CA PHE A 105 12.44 5.53 -4.75
C PHE A 105 12.43 4.40 -3.72
N PHE A 106 13.60 4.00 -3.22
CA PHE A 106 13.69 3.05 -2.11
C PHE A 106 13.03 3.61 -0.84
N ILE A 107 13.32 4.86 -0.45
CA ILE A 107 12.69 5.52 0.70
C ILE A 107 11.18 5.65 0.51
N LEU A 108 10.72 6.00 -0.69
CA LEU A 108 9.29 6.08 -0.99
C LEU A 108 8.59 4.72 -0.82
N ALA A 109 9.19 3.64 -1.35
CA ALA A 109 8.61 2.30 -1.27
C ALA A 109 8.67 1.71 0.15
N ALA A 110 9.82 1.85 0.83
CA ALA A 110 10.10 1.15 2.08
C ALA A 110 9.67 1.91 3.34
N ILE A 111 9.54 3.24 3.28
CA ILE A 111 9.25 4.08 4.44
C ILE A 111 7.94 4.86 4.25
N VAL A 112 7.86 5.67 3.19
CA VAL A 112 6.74 6.60 3.01
C VAL A 112 5.43 5.86 2.75
N CYS A 113 5.41 4.90 1.82
CA CYS A 113 4.20 4.13 1.52
C CYS A 113 3.71 3.29 2.71
N PRO A 114 4.54 2.54 3.44
CA PRO A 114 4.12 1.83 4.64
C PRO A 114 3.50 2.74 5.72
N ILE A 115 4.10 3.90 5.99
CA ILE A 115 3.56 4.87 6.95
C ILE A 115 2.22 5.43 6.45
N ALA A 116 2.15 5.85 5.19
CA ALA A 116 0.92 6.36 4.59
C ALA A 116 -0.21 5.31 4.60
N TYR A 117 0.12 4.04 4.36
CA TYR A 117 -0.83 2.94 4.46
C TYR A 117 -1.39 2.81 5.88
N LEU A 118 -0.53 2.79 6.90
CA LEU A 118 -0.96 2.67 8.30
C LEU A 118 -1.85 3.85 8.72
N VAL A 119 -1.49 5.08 8.34
CA VAL A 119 -2.32 6.27 8.61
C VAL A 119 -3.68 6.15 7.93
N GLY A 120 -3.72 5.74 6.67
CA GLY A 120 -4.96 5.51 5.91
C GLY A 120 -5.81 4.40 6.52
N PHE A 121 -5.19 3.29 6.93
CA PHE A 121 -5.86 2.16 7.57
C PHE A 121 -6.49 2.57 8.90
N ILE A 122 -5.72 3.14 9.83
CA ILE A 122 -6.20 3.57 11.16
C ILE A 122 -7.31 4.60 11.02
N GLY A 123 -7.14 5.60 10.13
CA GLY A 123 -8.14 6.62 9.87
C GLY A 123 -9.45 6.03 9.32
N SER A 124 -9.37 5.04 8.44
CA SER A 124 -10.54 4.33 7.89
C SER A 124 -11.29 3.56 8.96
N ILE A 125 -10.58 2.81 9.81
CA ILE A 125 -11.20 2.05 10.91
C ILE A 125 -11.84 2.99 11.91
N THR A 126 -11.19 4.08 12.28
CA THR A 126 -11.74 5.09 13.19
C THR A 126 -13.05 5.70 12.64
N CYS A 127 -13.07 6.06 11.35
CA CYS A 127 -14.28 6.56 10.70
C CYS A 127 -15.42 5.52 10.68
N PHE A 128 -15.08 4.24 10.48
CA PHE A 128 -16.05 3.15 10.49
C PHE A 128 -16.66 2.93 11.87
N LEU A 129 -15.84 2.91 12.93
CA LEU A 129 -16.30 2.71 14.31
C LEU A 129 -17.18 3.85 14.79
N ARG A 130 -16.84 5.10 14.50
CA ARG A 130 -17.66 6.27 14.83
C ARG A 130 -19.05 6.20 14.20
N ARG A 131 -19.13 5.80 12.93
CA ARG A 131 -20.40 5.63 12.23
C ARG A 131 -21.29 4.58 12.88
N LYS A 132 -20.72 3.47 13.35
CA LYS A 132 -21.45 2.41 14.03
C LYS A 132 -21.99 2.88 15.40
N GLY A 133 -21.21 3.69 16.12
CA GLY A 133 -21.63 4.29 17.39
C GLY A 133 -22.79 5.27 17.26
N ASP A 134 -22.77 6.11 16.22
CA ASP A 134 -23.85 7.06 15.93
C ASP A 134 -25.17 6.34 15.58
N SER A 135 -25.09 5.22 14.86
CA SER A 135 -26.26 4.42 14.45
C SER A 135 -26.87 3.61 15.59
N ALA A 136 -26.14 3.38 16.69
CA ALA A 136 -26.63 2.66 17.86
C ALA A 136 -27.31 3.57 18.91
N LYS A 137 -27.17 4.88 18.76
CA LYS A 137 -27.74 5.89 19.68
C LYS A 137 -29.02 6.54 19.17
N GLY A 138 -29.43 6.28 17.96
CA GLY A 138 -30.67 6.74 17.34
C GLY A 138 -31.65 5.61 17.12
#